data_ef42491c8d302bcf565511222c448071
#
_entry.id   ef42491c8d302bcf565511222c448071
#
_cell.length_a   1.000
_cell.length_b   1.000
_cell.length_c   1.000
_cell.angle_alpha   90.00
_cell.angle_beta   90.00
_cell.angle_gamma   90.00
#
_symmetry.space_group_name_H-M   'P 1'
#
loop_
_entity.id
_entity.type
_entity.pdbx_description
1 polymer ?
#
loop_
_entity_poly.entity_id
_entity_poly.type
_entity_poly.pdbx_seq_one_letter_code
_entity_poly.pdbx_strand_id
1 'polypeptide(L)'
;MPLRSLDLRKGGRSVILALFFALTAFAECEVSAGHRKLDGIVLVIADGTSLELITAARSYAVGSTGRLALENFSHTAFVRTHSASDMVTDSGASATAMARGIKADNRVIGMADPAASSSPPSILDLAKRAGWSTAIVTDDSVTGATPAPFLLEHSNRDQHEIIAEKLLDQLGARADIVLGGGSKWFFDRVKDPGVIYKGDERTVVQRTQKKMSSLAAAIFEEWESFRAYDPPKDDSKPVLGVFFPDRFSYYADGKRTLRLVDLAEGAVSLLRAKGKPFFLMVEAALPDKACHENNAKRAIFEVLELDATLAWLRENLGSNTLILVTTDHNTGGFSFNGPIVPLRLRGETLLGRNPLTGISYFTWASGPGFDREITRTRIITE
;
A
#
# COMPACT_ATOMS: atom_id res chain seq x y z
N MET A 1 61.95 25.30 -7.54
CA MET A 1 61.57 25.92 -6.25
C MET A 1 61.18 24.80 -5.32
N PRO A 2 61.88 24.55 -4.21
CA PRO A 2 61.59 23.43 -3.32
C PRO A 2 60.48 23.81 -2.33
N LEU A 3 59.58 22.85 -2.09
CA LEU A 3 58.55 22.90 -1.09
C LEU A 3 59.14 23.01 0.32
N ARG A 4 58.82 24.08 1.04
CA ARG A 4 59.17 24.23 2.46
C ARG A 4 58.30 23.30 3.29
N SER A 5 58.93 22.47 4.10
CA SER A 5 58.31 21.64 5.13
C SER A 5 57.61 22.51 6.18
N LEU A 6 56.32 22.31 6.38
CA LEU A 6 55.59 22.90 7.50
C LEU A 6 55.92 22.11 8.78
N ASP A 7 56.47 22.81 9.75
CA ASP A 7 56.79 22.28 11.08
C ASP A 7 55.52 22.16 11.94
N LEU A 8 54.98 20.93 12.08
CA LEU A 8 53.75 20.58 12.74
C LEU A 8 53.84 20.56 14.30
N ARG A 9 54.93 21.06 14.89
CA ARG A 9 55.15 20.92 16.33
C ARG A 9 54.65 22.05 17.21
N LYS A 10 54.16 23.17 16.67
CA LYS A 10 53.67 24.31 17.48
C LYS A 10 52.20 24.65 17.37
N GLY A 11 51.42 23.93 16.56
CA GLY A 11 49.94 24.17 16.40
C GLY A 11 49.03 23.08 16.96
N GLY A 12 49.61 21.96 17.41
CA GLY A 12 48.82 20.73 17.67
C GLY A 12 47.84 20.80 18.84
N ARG A 13 48.11 21.65 19.84
CA ARG A 13 47.23 21.73 21.02
C ARG A 13 45.97 22.57 20.79
N SER A 14 46.05 23.61 20.00
CA SER A 14 44.90 24.48 19.71
C SER A 14 43.92 23.88 18.69
N VAL A 15 44.44 23.12 17.70
CA VAL A 15 43.60 22.45 16.70
C VAL A 15 42.90 21.24 17.29
N ILE A 16 43.56 20.50 18.19
CA ILE A 16 42.92 19.36 18.90
C ILE A 16 41.84 19.86 19.86
N LEU A 17 42.06 20.99 20.52
CA LEU A 17 41.04 21.58 21.42
C LEU A 17 39.85 22.12 20.62
N ALA A 18 40.07 22.71 19.45
CA ALA A 18 39.00 23.16 18.56
C ALA A 18 38.21 21.99 17.95
N LEU A 19 38.86 20.88 17.60
CA LEU A 19 38.17 19.66 17.17
C LEU A 19 37.42 18.98 18.29
N PHE A 20 37.94 18.99 19.54
CA PHE A 20 37.21 18.48 20.70
C PHE A 20 36.00 19.34 21.05
N PHE A 21 36.10 20.66 20.97
CA PHE A 21 34.95 21.56 21.15
C PHE A 21 33.93 21.46 20.01
N ALA A 22 34.35 21.22 18.76
CA ALA A 22 33.45 20.97 17.64
C ALA A 22 32.74 19.61 17.78
N LEU A 23 33.45 18.56 18.25
CA LEU A 23 32.85 17.25 18.52
C LEU A 23 31.92 17.26 19.73
N THR A 24 32.21 18.01 20.78
CA THR A 24 31.30 18.15 21.92
C THR A 24 30.10 19.04 21.59
N ALA A 25 30.26 20.09 20.75
CA ALA A 25 29.15 20.89 20.27
C ALA A 25 28.21 20.12 19.31
N PHE A 26 28.73 19.10 18.59
CA PHE A 26 27.88 18.18 17.83
C PHE A 26 27.24 17.08 18.70
N ALA A 27 27.81 16.75 19.86
CA ALA A 27 27.20 15.80 20.80
C ALA A 27 26.10 16.43 21.68
N GLU A 28 26.01 17.77 21.75
CA GLU A 28 24.98 18.49 22.52
C GLU A 28 23.91 19.12 21.61
N CYS A 29 23.87 18.85 20.31
CA CYS A 29 22.65 18.98 19.56
C CYS A 29 21.75 17.76 19.88
N GLU A 30 21.42 17.57 21.14
CA GLU A 30 20.14 16.99 21.48
C GLU A 30 19.09 17.92 20.88
N VAL A 31 18.64 17.57 19.67
CA VAL A 31 17.32 17.95 19.24
C VAL A 31 16.40 17.42 20.33
N SER A 32 16.10 18.25 21.32
CA SER A 32 14.94 18.10 22.18
C SER A 32 13.69 18.23 21.28
N ALA A 33 13.55 17.28 20.36
CA ALA A 33 12.30 16.93 19.78
C ALA A 33 11.51 16.37 20.95
N GLY A 34 10.80 17.24 21.64
CA GLY A 34 9.80 16.82 22.61
C GLY A 34 9.05 15.67 21.94
N HIS A 35 9.13 14.47 22.51
CA HIS A 35 8.56 13.26 21.93
C HIS A 35 7.05 13.50 21.83
N ARG A 36 6.61 14.00 20.67
CA ARG A 36 5.19 14.25 20.43
C ARG A 36 4.52 12.88 20.45
N LYS A 37 3.69 12.64 21.46
CA LYS A 37 2.94 11.39 21.54
C LYS A 37 2.01 11.30 20.35
N LEU A 38 2.20 10.30 19.52
CA LEU A 38 1.32 10.06 18.39
C LEU A 38 0.02 9.42 18.87
N ASP A 39 -1.09 9.88 18.30
CA ASP A 39 -2.42 9.29 18.48
C ASP A 39 -2.67 8.18 17.44
N GLY A 40 -1.91 8.17 16.34
CA GLY A 40 -2.01 7.15 15.32
C GLY A 40 -0.91 7.21 14.26
N ILE A 41 -0.73 6.10 13.58
CA ILE A 41 0.09 5.98 12.37
C ILE A 41 -0.79 5.35 11.29
N VAL A 42 -0.84 6.00 10.12
CA VAL A 42 -1.50 5.47 8.92
C VAL A 42 -0.44 5.23 7.86
N LEU A 43 -0.34 3.99 7.39
CA LEU A 43 0.48 3.62 6.24
C LEU A 43 -0.45 3.38 5.05
N VAL A 44 -0.35 4.21 4.03
CA VAL A 44 -1.10 4.08 2.79
C VAL A 44 -0.18 3.52 1.72
N ILE A 45 -0.57 2.41 1.11
CA ILE A 45 0.16 1.72 0.04
C ILE A 45 -0.62 1.88 -1.26
N ALA A 46 -0.03 2.58 -2.22
CA ALA A 46 -0.56 2.80 -3.57
C ALA A 46 0.03 1.74 -4.51
N ASP A 47 -0.58 0.54 -4.53
CA ASP A 47 -0.05 -0.60 -5.29
C ASP A 47 0.09 -0.26 -6.78
N GLY A 48 1.24 -0.58 -7.35
CA GLY A 48 1.56 -0.40 -8.77
C GLY A 48 1.63 1.05 -9.26
N THR A 49 1.61 2.04 -8.36
CA THR A 49 1.48 3.45 -8.73
C THR A 49 2.83 4.11 -8.99
N SER A 50 3.05 4.58 -10.21
CA SER A 50 4.25 5.33 -10.60
C SER A 50 4.06 6.85 -10.51
N LEU A 51 5.18 7.60 -10.57
CA LEU A 51 5.15 9.07 -10.65
C LEU A 51 4.46 9.56 -11.93
N GLU A 52 4.60 8.83 -13.02
CA GLU A 52 3.95 9.11 -14.29
C GLU A 52 2.43 8.93 -14.18
N LEU A 53 1.97 7.91 -13.47
CA LEU A 53 0.56 7.68 -13.25
C LEU A 53 -0.06 8.77 -12.35
N ILE A 54 0.65 9.19 -11.30
CA ILE A 54 0.25 10.34 -10.46
C ILE A 54 0.15 11.62 -11.32
N THR A 55 1.14 11.84 -12.20
CA THR A 55 1.15 12.99 -13.11
C THR A 55 -0.02 12.95 -14.08
N ALA A 56 -0.38 11.78 -14.58
CA ALA A 56 -1.53 11.58 -15.46
C ALA A 56 -2.85 11.85 -14.72
N ALA A 57 -3.00 11.33 -13.50
CA ALA A 57 -4.18 11.55 -12.65
C ALA A 57 -4.35 13.04 -12.31
N ARG A 58 -3.28 13.73 -11.92
CA ARG A 58 -3.29 15.18 -11.69
C ARG A 58 -3.72 15.93 -12.94
N SER A 59 -3.07 15.64 -14.08
CA SER A 59 -3.37 16.32 -15.35
C SER A 59 -4.81 16.10 -15.77
N TYR A 60 -5.36 14.90 -15.54
CA TYR A 60 -6.74 14.57 -15.82
C TYR A 60 -7.71 15.38 -14.95
N ALA A 61 -7.53 15.38 -13.64
CA ALA A 61 -8.49 15.94 -12.69
C ALA A 61 -8.39 17.47 -12.55
N VAL A 62 -7.17 17.98 -12.35
CA VAL A 62 -6.95 19.39 -11.98
C VAL A 62 -6.03 20.14 -12.94
N GLY A 63 -5.56 19.45 -14.00
CA GLY A 63 -4.62 20.01 -14.97
C GLY A 63 -3.18 20.03 -14.47
N SER A 64 -2.24 20.37 -15.38
CA SER A 64 -0.80 20.30 -15.12
C SER A 64 -0.30 21.24 -14.00
N THR A 65 -1.03 22.29 -13.66
CA THR A 65 -0.67 23.28 -12.62
C THR A 65 -1.44 23.09 -11.31
N GLY A 66 -2.44 22.22 -11.28
CA GLY A 66 -3.16 21.84 -10.06
C GLY A 66 -2.33 20.92 -9.16
N ARG A 67 -2.87 20.55 -8.02
CA ARG A 67 -2.26 19.62 -7.07
C ARG A 67 -3.29 18.61 -6.59
N LEU A 68 -2.87 17.35 -6.48
CA LEU A 68 -3.59 16.32 -5.77
C LEU A 68 -3.33 16.42 -4.25
N ALA A 69 -4.17 15.80 -3.45
CA ALA A 69 -3.97 15.70 -2.00
C ALA A 69 -2.64 15.00 -1.67
N LEU A 70 -2.30 13.98 -2.46
CA LEU A 70 -1.02 13.26 -2.41
C LEU A 70 0.20 14.19 -2.53
N GLU A 71 0.12 15.24 -3.33
CA GLU A 71 1.22 16.16 -3.59
C GLU A 71 1.36 17.29 -2.52
N ASN A 72 0.50 17.28 -1.53
CA ASN A 72 0.52 18.25 -0.43
C ASN A 72 1.19 17.72 0.85
N PHE A 73 1.86 16.58 0.80
CA PHE A 73 2.68 16.10 1.92
C PHE A 73 3.96 16.92 2.05
N SER A 74 4.36 17.20 3.30
CA SER A 74 5.50 18.09 3.60
C SER A 74 6.87 17.45 3.37
N HIS A 75 6.94 16.13 3.33
CA HIS A 75 8.19 15.38 3.18
C HIS A 75 8.06 14.33 2.09
N THR A 76 9.15 14.14 1.34
CA THR A 76 9.23 13.15 0.26
C THR A 76 10.57 12.42 0.36
N ALA A 77 10.57 11.12 0.07
CA ALA A 77 11.76 10.29 0.05
C ALA A 77 11.71 9.29 -1.10
N PHE A 78 12.88 8.76 -1.47
CA PHE A 78 13.00 7.65 -2.41
C PHE A 78 13.15 6.33 -1.66
N VAL A 79 12.47 5.30 -2.14
CA VAL A 79 12.52 3.94 -1.58
C VAL A 79 13.08 2.97 -2.62
N ARG A 80 13.97 2.06 -2.19
CA ARG A 80 14.46 0.95 -3.02
C ARG A 80 13.49 -0.23 -2.90
N THR A 81 12.83 -0.57 -3.98
CA THR A 81 11.74 -1.55 -4.00
C THR A 81 12.16 -2.98 -4.36
N HIS A 82 13.41 -3.23 -4.82
CA HIS A 82 13.87 -4.58 -5.18
C HIS A 82 13.59 -5.62 -4.08
N SER A 83 13.27 -6.84 -4.47
CA SER A 83 13.08 -7.98 -3.55
C SER A 83 14.42 -8.61 -3.15
N ALA A 84 14.40 -9.71 -2.41
CA ALA A 84 15.62 -10.49 -2.12
C ALA A 84 16.06 -11.31 -3.34
N SER A 85 15.10 -11.84 -4.11
CA SER A 85 15.36 -12.71 -5.27
C SER A 85 15.52 -11.95 -6.59
N ASP A 86 14.92 -10.74 -6.75
CA ASP A 86 14.78 -10.08 -8.04
C ASP A 86 14.99 -8.57 -7.98
N MET A 87 15.42 -7.99 -9.11
CA MET A 87 15.49 -6.53 -9.26
C MET A 87 14.12 -5.88 -9.25
N VAL A 88 13.10 -6.59 -9.71
CA VAL A 88 11.70 -6.16 -9.70
C VAL A 88 10.96 -6.95 -8.64
N THR A 89 10.48 -6.26 -7.62
CA THR A 89 9.69 -6.87 -6.55
C THR A 89 8.28 -7.20 -7.02
N ASP A 90 7.65 -8.18 -6.35
CA ASP A 90 6.20 -8.30 -6.35
C ASP A 90 5.62 -7.67 -5.07
N SER A 91 4.28 -7.53 -5.01
CA SER A 91 3.60 -6.93 -3.87
C SER A 91 3.84 -7.71 -2.57
N GLY A 92 3.96 -9.06 -2.63
CA GLY A 92 4.20 -9.90 -1.45
C GLY A 92 5.55 -9.63 -0.78
N ALA A 93 6.62 -9.58 -1.58
CA ALA A 93 7.96 -9.29 -1.09
C ALA A 93 8.08 -7.82 -0.61
N SER A 94 7.50 -6.89 -1.35
CA SER A 94 7.50 -5.46 -0.98
C SER A 94 6.72 -5.22 0.31
N ALA A 95 5.50 -5.75 0.42
CA ALA A 95 4.70 -5.64 1.64
C ALA A 95 5.36 -6.35 2.83
N THR A 96 6.05 -7.47 2.61
CA THR A 96 6.87 -8.12 3.65
C THR A 96 7.95 -7.17 4.16
N ALA A 97 8.63 -6.44 3.25
CA ALA A 97 9.63 -5.47 3.67
C ALA A 97 9.02 -4.33 4.48
N MET A 98 7.85 -3.81 4.09
CA MET A 98 7.15 -2.76 4.84
C MET A 98 6.62 -3.26 6.19
N ALA A 99 6.07 -4.47 6.23
CA ALA A 99 5.46 -5.03 7.42
C ALA A 99 6.47 -5.50 8.45
N ARG A 100 7.66 -5.99 8.04
CA ARG A 100 8.59 -6.72 8.90
C ARG A 100 10.03 -6.22 8.85
N GLY A 101 10.35 -5.25 7.98
CA GLY A 101 11.68 -4.67 7.86
C GLY A 101 12.73 -5.61 7.25
N ILE A 102 12.34 -6.66 6.54
CA ILE A 102 13.22 -7.61 5.87
C ILE A 102 12.94 -7.68 4.38
N LYS A 103 13.95 -7.92 3.57
CA LYS A 103 13.75 -8.28 2.16
C LYS A 103 13.31 -9.74 2.06
N ALA A 104 12.34 -10.00 1.19
CA ALA A 104 11.79 -11.33 0.95
C ALA A 104 11.95 -11.73 -0.51
N ASP A 105 11.90 -13.02 -0.78
CA ASP A 105 11.78 -13.54 -2.15
C ASP A 105 10.41 -13.18 -2.73
N ASN A 106 10.35 -12.98 -4.04
CA ASN A 106 9.08 -12.78 -4.72
C ASN A 106 8.12 -13.95 -4.44
N ARG A 107 6.83 -13.66 -4.34
CA ARG A 107 5.71 -14.59 -4.08
C ARG A 107 5.62 -15.13 -2.65
N VAL A 108 6.51 -14.73 -1.75
CA VAL A 108 6.52 -15.13 -0.34
C VAL A 108 5.82 -14.06 0.53
N ILE A 109 5.11 -14.51 1.53
CA ILE A 109 4.30 -13.69 2.44
C ILE A 109 4.91 -13.70 3.83
N GLY A 110 5.34 -12.54 4.32
CA GLY A 110 5.75 -12.33 5.71
C GLY A 110 6.99 -13.12 6.17
N MET A 111 7.75 -13.72 5.25
CA MET A 111 8.97 -14.52 5.48
C MET A 111 10.07 -14.03 4.55
N ALA A 112 11.33 -14.30 4.87
CA ALA A 112 12.46 -13.95 4.00
C ALA A 112 12.46 -14.80 2.72
N ASP A 113 12.30 -16.11 2.88
CA ASP A 113 12.26 -17.11 1.82
C ASP A 113 11.33 -18.27 2.20
N PRO A 114 10.98 -19.20 1.29
CA PRO A 114 10.05 -20.29 1.57
C PRO A 114 10.54 -21.29 2.64
N ALA A 115 11.83 -21.34 2.90
CA ALA A 115 12.46 -22.25 3.87
C ALA A 115 12.73 -21.57 5.24
N ALA A 116 12.41 -20.28 5.38
CA ALA A 116 12.65 -19.56 6.63
C ALA A 116 11.86 -20.18 7.79
N SER A 117 12.56 -20.51 8.86
CA SER A 117 11.98 -21.13 10.05
C SER A 117 11.32 -20.13 11.01
N SER A 118 11.62 -18.84 10.84
CA SER A 118 11.07 -17.75 11.67
C SER A 118 11.10 -16.43 10.89
N SER A 119 10.23 -15.52 11.29
CA SER A 119 10.18 -14.16 10.75
C SER A 119 10.21 -13.13 11.88
N PRO A 120 10.76 -11.94 11.66
CA PRO A 120 10.63 -10.84 12.59
C PRO A 120 9.15 -10.52 12.87
N PRO A 121 8.83 -9.96 14.04
CA PRO A 121 7.48 -9.48 14.33
C PRO A 121 7.08 -8.44 13.29
N SER A 122 5.81 -8.47 12.87
CA SER A 122 5.27 -7.43 12.00
C SER A 122 5.06 -6.12 12.77
N ILE A 123 4.88 -5.02 12.03
CA ILE A 123 4.53 -3.73 12.65
C ILE A 123 3.22 -3.81 13.43
N LEU A 124 2.29 -4.71 13.05
CA LEU A 124 1.07 -4.96 13.83
C LEU A 124 1.41 -5.65 15.17
N ASP A 125 2.33 -6.63 15.16
CA ASP A 125 2.81 -7.24 16.42
C ASP A 125 3.42 -6.19 17.34
N LEU A 126 4.22 -5.27 16.80
CA LEU A 126 4.85 -4.19 17.57
C LEU A 126 3.80 -3.20 18.11
N ALA A 127 2.83 -2.82 17.30
CA ALA A 127 1.71 -1.95 17.70
C ALA A 127 0.88 -2.59 18.81
N LYS A 128 0.53 -3.88 18.68
CA LYS A 128 -0.21 -4.62 19.71
C LYS A 128 0.57 -4.72 21.03
N ARG A 129 1.88 -5.01 20.97
CA ARG A 129 2.75 -5.03 22.18
C ARG A 129 2.84 -3.66 22.85
N ALA A 130 2.74 -2.57 22.07
CA ALA A 130 2.68 -1.22 22.60
C ALA A 130 1.28 -0.82 23.12
N GLY A 131 0.30 -1.71 23.07
CA GLY A 131 -1.08 -1.47 23.52
C GLY A 131 -1.93 -0.68 22.53
N TRP A 132 -1.49 -0.56 21.27
CA TRP A 132 -2.22 0.13 20.21
C TRP A 132 -3.30 -0.75 19.60
N SER A 133 -4.34 -0.12 19.07
CA SER A 133 -5.31 -0.77 18.19
C SER A 133 -4.78 -0.84 16.76
N THR A 134 -5.20 -1.86 16.02
CA THR A 134 -4.64 -2.13 14.69
C THR A 134 -5.73 -2.40 13.67
N ALA A 135 -5.56 -1.87 12.46
CA ALA A 135 -6.49 -2.12 11.37
C ALA A 135 -5.78 -2.29 10.02
N ILE A 136 -6.42 -3.06 9.15
CA ILE A 136 -6.06 -3.23 7.74
C ILE A 136 -7.29 -2.97 6.89
N VAL A 137 -7.10 -2.20 5.83
CA VAL A 137 -8.14 -1.85 4.85
C VAL A 137 -7.56 -2.03 3.44
N THR A 138 -8.30 -2.64 2.54
CA THR A 138 -7.92 -2.79 1.12
C THR A 138 -9.14 -2.76 0.21
N ASP A 139 -9.01 -2.27 -1.00
CA ASP A 139 -10.01 -2.37 -2.06
C ASP A 139 -9.87 -3.63 -2.94
N ASP A 140 -8.95 -4.52 -2.55
CA ASP A 140 -8.80 -5.89 -3.08
C ASP A 140 -9.21 -6.92 -2.02
N SER A 141 -8.88 -8.18 -2.24
CA SER A 141 -9.06 -9.24 -1.26
C SER A 141 -8.18 -9.03 -0.03
N VAL A 142 -8.75 -9.19 1.17
CA VAL A 142 -7.99 -9.14 2.43
C VAL A 142 -6.93 -10.27 2.54
N THR A 143 -7.03 -11.28 1.68
CA THR A 143 -6.02 -12.33 1.51
C THR A 143 -4.96 -11.99 0.47
N GLY A 144 -5.01 -10.76 -0.07
CA GLY A 144 -4.07 -10.26 -1.08
C GLY A 144 -2.63 -10.21 -0.58
N ALA A 145 -1.72 -10.08 -1.54
CA ALA A 145 -0.29 -10.11 -1.27
C ALA A 145 0.20 -8.92 -0.44
N THR A 146 -0.52 -7.81 -0.44
CA THR A 146 -0.16 -6.62 0.34
C THR A 146 -0.66 -6.68 1.78
N PRO A 147 -1.93 -7.02 2.10
CA PRO A 147 -2.39 -7.10 3.47
C PRO A 147 -1.84 -8.32 4.23
N ALA A 148 -1.68 -9.47 3.56
CA ALA A 148 -1.31 -10.72 4.21
C ALA A 148 0.04 -10.69 4.98
N PRO A 149 1.14 -10.08 4.48
CA PRO A 149 2.42 -10.03 5.20
C PRO A 149 2.37 -9.29 6.55
N PHE A 150 1.44 -8.37 6.72
CA PHE A 150 1.22 -7.68 7.99
C PHE A 150 0.62 -8.63 9.03
N LEU A 151 -0.17 -9.61 8.58
CA LEU A 151 -0.95 -10.51 9.41
C LEU A 151 -0.26 -11.85 9.67
N LEU A 152 0.38 -12.45 8.66
CA LEU A 152 0.78 -13.85 8.71
C LEU A 152 2.01 -14.13 7.83
N GLU A 153 2.47 -15.38 7.92
CA GLU A 153 3.57 -15.94 7.13
C GLU A 153 3.03 -17.08 6.22
N HIS A 154 3.40 -17.03 4.94
CA HIS A 154 3.07 -18.10 3.98
C HIS A 154 4.04 -18.12 2.79
N SER A 155 4.37 -19.33 2.32
CA SER A 155 5.35 -19.54 1.26
C SER A 155 4.82 -19.25 -0.16
N ASN A 156 3.53 -19.08 -0.34
CA ASN A 156 2.92 -18.87 -1.64
C ASN A 156 1.72 -17.91 -1.56
N ARG A 157 1.86 -16.70 -2.14
CA ARG A 157 0.83 -15.66 -2.14
C ARG A 157 -0.48 -16.04 -2.85
N ASP A 158 -0.46 -17.05 -3.72
CA ASP A 158 -1.62 -17.43 -4.53
C ASP A 158 -2.58 -18.39 -3.81
N GLN A 159 -2.19 -18.92 -2.66
CA GLN A 159 -3.03 -19.82 -1.87
C GLN A 159 -3.96 -19.03 -0.95
N HIS A 160 -4.86 -18.26 -1.57
CA HIS A 160 -5.78 -17.36 -0.87
C HIS A 160 -6.66 -18.07 0.16
N GLU A 161 -7.09 -19.31 -0.13
CA GLU A 161 -7.89 -20.15 0.76
C GLU A 161 -7.15 -20.50 2.07
N ILE A 162 -5.84 -20.77 1.96
CA ILE A 162 -4.98 -21.05 3.13
C ILE A 162 -4.70 -19.77 3.89
N ILE A 163 -4.45 -18.67 3.16
CA ILE A 163 -4.23 -17.35 3.75
C ILE A 163 -5.48 -16.92 4.53
N ALA A 164 -6.70 -17.13 3.99
CA ALA A 164 -7.95 -16.82 4.67
C ALA A 164 -8.10 -17.61 5.98
N GLU A 165 -7.81 -18.91 5.96
CA GLU A 165 -7.87 -19.75 7.16
C GLU A 165 -6.87 -19.28 8.25
N LYS A 166 -5.63 -18.94 7.85
CA LYS A 166 -4.61 -18.40 8.76
C LYS A 166 -4.95 -17.00 9.27
N LEU A 167 -5.56 -16.15 8.43
CA LEU A 167 -5.97 -14.80 8.80
C LEU A 167 -6.92 -14.83 9.99
N LEU A 168 -7.84 -15.79 10.06
CA LEU A 168 -8.77 -15.91 11.17
C LEU A 168 -8.05 -16.11 12.53
N ASP A 169 -6.88 -16.73 12.56
CA ASP A 169 -6.08 -16.88 13.79
C ASP A 169 -5.43 -15.56 14.22
N GLN A 170 -5.35 -14.58 13.31
CA GLN A 170 -4.72 -13.30 13.57
C GLN A 170 -5.73 -12.21 13.98
N LEU A 171 -7.03 -12.48 13.83
CA LEU A 171 -8.07 -11.55 14.28
C LEU A 171 -8.02 -11.38 15.79
N GLY A 172 -7.90 -10.14 16.25
CA GLY A 172 -7.70 -9.79 17.66
C GLY A 172 -6.26 -9.97 18.15
N ALA A 173 -5.53 -10.94 17.63
CA ALA A 173 -4.12 -11.16 17.99
C ALA A 173 -3.19 -10.12 17.36
N ARG A 174 -3.29 -9.92 16.04
CA ARG A 174 -2.51 -8.96 15.24
C ARG A 174 -3.35 -7.79 14.73
N ALA A 175 -4.56 -8.06 14.22
CA ALA A 175 -5.45 -7.02 13.73
C ALA A 175 -6.78 -7.01 14.50
N ASP A 176 -7.17 -5.84 14.99
CA ASP A 176 -8.49 -5.64 15.58
C ASP A 176 -9.56 -5.47 14.51
N ILE A 177 -9.19 -4.92 13.35
CA ILE A 177 -10.12 -4.63 12.26
C ILE A 177 -9.46 -5.02 10.93
N VAL A 178 -10.18 -5.79 10.09
CA VAL A 178 -9.76 -6.13 8.73
C VAL A 178 -10.96 -5.91 7.82
N LEU A 179 -10.84 -5.00 6.84
CA LEU A 179 -11.90 -4.66 5.91
C LEU A 179 -11.42 -4.73 4.45
N GLY A 180 -12.22 -5.35 3.58
CA GLY A 180 -11.91 -5.41 2.15
C GLY A 180 -12.83 -6.32 1.36
N GLY A 181 -12.29 -6.90 0.29
CA GLY A 181 -12.93 -7.94 -0.53
C GLY A 181 -12.47 -9.35 -0.18
N GLY A 182 -12.74 -10.32 -1.07
CA GLY A 182 -12.29 -11.70 -0.95
C GLY A 182 -13.25 -12.63 -0.22
N SER A 183 -14.54 -12.29 -0.12
CA SER A 183 -15.53 -13.10 0.63
C SER A 183 -15.64 -14.54 0.13
N LYS A 184 -15.30 -14.82 -1.15
CA LYS A 184 -15.26 -16.18 -1.70
C LYS A 184 -14.28 -17.13 -0.99
N TRP A 185 -13.29 -16.59 -0.28
CA TRP A 185 -12.30 -17.38 0.47
C TRP A 185 -12.73 -17.67 1.91
N PHE A 186 -13.79 -17.01 2.37
CA PHE A 186 -14.36 -17.17 3.71
C PHE A 186 -15.70 -17.86 3.71
N PHE A 187 -16.49 -17.72 2.62
CA PHE A 187 -17.83 -18.30 2.46
C PHE A 187 -17.87 -19.19 1.21
N ASP A 188 -18.48 -20.39 1.34
CA ASP A 188 -18.66 -21.29 0.20
C ASP A 188 -19.68 -20.72 -0.80
N ARG A 189 -19.17 -20.09 -1.83
CA ARG A 189 -19.93 -19.39 -2.87
C ARG A 189 -20.00 -20.14 -4.19
N VAL A 190 -19.92 -21.47 -4.15
CA VAL A 190 -19.95 -22.31 -5.37
C VAL A 190 -21.15 -22.05 -6.27
N LYS A 191 -22.25 -21.51 -5.72
CA LYS A 191 -23.47 -21.18 -6.45
C LYS A 191 -23.48 -19.77 -7.05
N ASP A 192 -22.51 -18.93 -6.69
CA ASP A 192 -22.47 -17.55 -7.15
C ASP A 192 -21.86 -17.49 -8.56
N PRO A 193 -22.42 -16.66 -9.46
CA PRO A 193 -21.91 -16.51 -10.81
C PRO A 193 -20.43 -16.07 -10.81
N GLY A 194 -19.59 -16.78 -11.59
CA GLY A 194 -18.20 -16.44 -11.75
C GLY A 194 -17.26 -16.91 -10.63
N VAL A 195 -17.77 -17.53 -9.56
CA VAL A 195 -16.94 -18.13 -8.52
C VAL A 195 -16.55 -19.55 -8.94
N ILE A 196 -15.24 -19.76 -9.12
CA ILE A 196 -14.65 -21.06 -9.50
C ILE A 196 -13.57 -21.40 -8.47
N TYR A 197 -13.68 -22.60 -7.89
CA TYR A 197 -12.65 -23.19 -7.02
C TYR A 197 -11.82 -24.20 -7.79
N LYS A 198 -10.53 -24.26 -7.53
CA LYS A 198 -9.58 -25.19 -8.14
C LYS A 198 -9.11 -26.23 -7.10
N GLY A 199 -8.92 -27.46 -7.52
CA GLY A 199 -8.40 -28.51 -6.64
C GLY A 199 -9.24 -28.64 -5.37
N ASP A 200 -8.59 -28.55 -4.23
CA ASP A 200 -9.17 -28.65 -2.88
C ASP A 200 -9.58 -27.30 -2.24
N GLU A 201 -9.43 -26.18 -2.95
CA GLU A 201 -9.75 -24.83 -2.45
C GLU A 201 -11.12 -24.76 -1.75
N ARG A 202 -12.16 -25.34 -2.37
CA ARG A 202 -13.50 -25.35 -1.77
C ARG A 202 -13.55 -26.06 -0.43
N THR A 203 -12.83 -27.15 -0.28
CA THR A 203 -12.77 -27.90 1.00
C THR A 203 -12.13 -27.04 2.09
N VAL A 204 -11.09 -26.30 1.75
CA VAL A 204 -10.44 -25.36 2.67
C VAL A 204 -11.40 -24.21 3.03
N VAL A 205 -12.10 -23.64 2.04
CA VAL A 205 -13.10 -22.56 2.28
C VAL A 205 -14.22 -23.04 3.20
N GLN A 206 -14.74 -24.24 3.02
CA GLN A 206 -15.76 -24.81 3.90
C GLN A 206 -15.25 -24.98 5.34
N ARG A 207 -13.99 -25.38 5.51
CA ARG A 207 -13.33 -25.46 6.83
C ARG A 207 -13.16 -24.07 7.42
N THR A 208 -12.74 -23.08 6.64
CA THR A 208 -12.61 -21.65 7.01
C THR A 208 -13.93 -21.09 7.48
N GLN A 209 -15.02 -21.32 6.72
CA GLN A 209 -16.37 -20.89 7.08
C GLN A 209 -16.84 -21.52 8.40
N LYS A 210 -16.57 -22.81 8.60
CA LYS A 210 -16.87 -23.48 9.88
C LYS A 210 -16.07 -22.87 11.03
N LYS A 211 -14.81 -22.55 10.82
CA LYS A 211 -13.94 -21.90 11.82
C LYS A 211 -14.49 -20.52 12.20
N MET A 212 -14.92 -19.70 11.22
CA MET A 212 -15.53 -18.39 11.47
C MET A 212 -16.73 -18.47 12.42
N SER A 213 -17.58 -19.48 12.28
CA SER A 213 -18.77 -19.65 13.10
C SER A 213 -18.47 -19.85 14.61
N SER A 214 -17.24 -20.21 14.94
CA SER A 214 -16.78 -20.41 16.32
C SER A 214 -15.96 -19.25 16.88
N LEU A 215 -15.68 -18.21 16.07
CA LEU A 215 -14.87 -17.06 16.51
C LEU A 215 -15.71 -16.05 17.29
N ALA A 216 -15.14 -15.53 18.35
CA ALA A 216 -15.68 -14.39 19.10
C ALA A 216 -15.34 -13.07 18.36
N ALA A 217 -15.79 -12.93 17.11
CA ALA A 217 -15.54 -11.80 16.23
C ALA A 217 -16.86 -11.26 15.65
N ALA A 218 -16.89 -9.98 15.28
CA ALA A 218 -17.96 -9.41 14.47
C ALA A 218 -17.58 -9.55 12.99
N ILE A 219 -18.37 -10.32 12.24
CA ILE A 219 -18.08 -10.67 10.84
C ILE A 219 -19.19 -10.14 9.94
N PHE A 220 -18.81 -9.41 8.90
CA PHE A 220 -19.71 -8.77 7.97
C PHE A 220 -19.40 -9.14 6.53
N GLU A 221 -20.40 -9.54 5.79
CA GLU A 221 -20.37 -9.79 4.36
C GLU A 221 -21.01 -8.65 3.57
N GLU A 222 -21.98 -7.95 4.22
CA GLU A 222 -22.72 -6.85 3.63
C GLU A 222 -22.29 -5.51 4.26
N TRP A 223 -22.00 -4.51 3.39
CA TRP A 223 -21.57 -3.18 3.83
C TRP A 223 -22.60 -2.49 4.72
N GLU A 224 -23.89 -2.58 4.39
CA GLU A 224 -24.95 -1.93 5.17
C GLU A 224 -25.06 -2.50 6.59
N SER A 225 -24.83 -3.81 6.74
CA SER A 225 -24.78 -4.45 8.07
C SER A 225 -23.57 -3.96 8.87
N PHE A 226 -22.42 -3.77 8.22
CA PHE A 226 -21.24 -3.19 8.86
C PHE A 226 -21.48 -1.72 9.25
N ARG A 227 -22.06 -0.91 8.38
CA ARG A 227 -22.37 0.51 8.67
C ARG A 227 -23.31 0.67 9.85
N ALA A 228 -24.25 -0.24 10.01
CA ALA A 228 -25.21 -0.25 11.12
C ALA A 228 -24.61 -0.79 12.43
N TYR A 229 -23.38 -1.30 12.40
CA TYR A 229 -22.73 -1.86 13.58
C TYR A 229 -22.26 -0.76 14.52
N ASP A 230 -22.85 -0.74 15.72
CA ASP A 230 -22.45 0.11 16.84
C ASP A 230 -21.87 -0.78 17.96
N PRO A 231 -20.54 -0.93 18.04
CA PRO A 231 -19.94 -1.79 19.04
C PRO A 231 -20.19 -1.24 20.46
N PRO A 232 -20.49 -2.10 21.46
CA PRO A 232 -20.53 -1.70 22.85
C PRO A 232 -19.20 -1.02 23.25
N LYS A 233 -19.25 -0.02 24.14
CA LYS A 233 -18.07 0.80 24.54
C LYS A 233 -16.87 0.00 25.01
N ASP A 234 -17.08 -1.20 25.54
CA ASP A 234 -16.04 -2.11 26.04
C ASP A 234 -15.84 -3.34 25.13
N ASP A 235 -16.39 -3.30 23.90
CA ASP A 235 -16.26 -4.45 23.00
C ASP A 235 -14.86 -4.56 22.43
N SER A 236 -14.14 -5.57 22.91
CA SER A 236 -12.80 -5.92 22.42
C SER A 236 -12.84 -6.88 21.23
N LYS A 237 -14.03 -7.25 20.73
CA LYS A 237 -14.16 -8.19 19.62
C LYS A 237 -13.45 -7.66 18.36
N PRO A 238 -12.70 -8.50 17.69
CA PRO A 238 -12.16 -8.13 16.39
C PRO A 238 -13.28 -8.08 15.34
N VAL A 239 -13.06 -7.29 14.29
CA VAL A 239 -14.00 -7.07 13.20
C VAL A 239 -13.40 -7.55 11.89
N LEU A 240 -14.14 -8.36 11.15
CA LEU A 240 -13.82 -8.77 9.78
C LEU A 240 -14.97 -8.34 8.85
N GLY A 241 -14.69 -7.48 7.88
CA GLY A 241 -15.62 -7.13 6.81
C GLY A 241 -15.05 -7.57 5.45
N VAL A 242 -15.77 -8.45 4.75
CA VAL A 242 -15.38 -8.97 3.41
C VAL A 242 -16.55 -8.82 2.45
N PHE A 243 -16.61 -7.67 1.76
CA PHE A 243 -17.82 -7.16 1.13
C PHE A 243 -18.03 -7.59 -0.33
N PHE A 244 -17.02 -8.12 -1.00
CA PHE A 244 -17.11 -8.59 -2.39
C PHE A 244 -16.44 -9.95 -2.55
N PRO A 245 -16.90 -10.78 -3.51
CA PRO A 245 -16.33 -12.11 -3.72
C PRO A 245 -14.82 -12.10 -3.97
N ASP A 246 -14.31 -11.09 -4.67
CA ASP A 246 -12.89 -10.91 -5.00
C ASP A 246 -12.44 -9.50 -4.62
N ARG A 247 -12.24 -8.63 -5.59
CA ARG A 247 -11.89 -7.21 -5.45
C ARG A 247 -13.08 -6.30 -5.74
N PHE A 248 -12.93 -5.03 -5.43
CA PHE A 248 -13.89 -4.01 -5.82
C PHE A 248 -13.93 -3.83 -7.34
N SER A 249 -15.09 -3.41 -7.85
CA SER A 249 -15.19 -2.97 -9.24
C SER A 249 -14.39 -1.69 -9.45
N TYR A 250 -13.82 -1.48 -10.65
CA TYR A 250 -13.17 -0.23 -10.96
C TYR A 250 -14.13 0.96 -10.88
N TYR A 251 -13.67 2.05 -10.28
CA TYR A 251 -14.45 3.27 -10.16
C TYR A 251 -14.86 3.83 -11.52
N ALA A 252 -13.94 3.78 -12.50
CA ALA A 252 -14.19 4.23 -13.87
C ALA A 252 -15.32 3.49 -14.59
N ASP A 253 -15.68 2.29 -14.15
CA ASP A 253 -16.73 1.47 -14.77
C ASP A 253 -18.16 1.86 -14.29
N GLY A 254 -18.27 2.76 -13.30
CA GLY A 254 -19.54 3.26 -12.78
C GLY A 254 -20.38 2.24 -12.01
N LYS A 255 -19.76 1.12 -11.62
CA LYS A 255 -20.45 0.01 -10.90
C LYS A 255 -20.07 -0.08 -9.43
N ARG A 256 -19.08 0.73 -8.98
CA ARG A 256 -18.62 0.71 -7.61
C ARG A 256 -19.64 1.37 -6.68
N THR A 257 -20.11 0.64 -5.68
CA THR A 257 -21.04 1.10 -4.65
C THR A 257 -20.37 1.41 -3.33
N LEU A 258 -19.15 0.94 -3.11
CA LEU A 258 -18.35 1.11 -1.92
C LEU A 258 -16.96 1.61 -2.32
N ARG A 259 -16.51 2.70 -1.72
CA ARG A 259 -15.23 3.34 -2.03
C ARG A 259 -14.17 2.99 -0.99
N LEU A 260 -12.89 3.16 -1.35
CA LEU A 260 -11.79 2.97 -0.39
C LEU A 260 -11.89 3.94 0.79
N VAL A 261 -12.33 5.17 0.55
CA VAL A 261 -12.55 6.17 1.61
C VAL A 261 -13.60 5.71 2.61
N ASP A 262 -14.68 5.04 2.17
CA ASP A 262 -15.73 4.55 3.05
C ASP A 262 -15.19 3.48 4.02
N LEU A 263 -14.35 2.56 3.51
CA LEU A 263 -13.66 1.57 4.35
C LEU A 263 -12.71 2.22 5.35
N ALA A 264 -11.92 3.21 4.90
CA ALA A 264 -10.99 3.93 5.77
C ALA A 264 -11.74 4.68 6.87
N GLU A 265 -12.85 5.34 6.54
CA GLU A 265 -13.75 6.00 7.51
C GLU A 265 -14.30 5.01 8.54
N GLY A 266 -14.83 3.88 8.08
CA GLY A 266 -15.35 2.83 8.95
C GLY A 266 -14.28 2.28 9.90
N ALA A 267 -13.08 2.01 9.40
CA ALA A 267 -11.96 1.55 10.22
C ALA A 267 -11.53 2.61 11.24
N VAL A 268 -11.39 3.87 10.84
CA VAL A 268 -11.03 4.99 11.75
C VAL A 268 -12.08 5.19 12.83
N SER A 269 -13.37 5.08 12.49
CA SER A 269 -14.46 5.17 13.46
C SER A 269 -14.33 4.11 14.55
N LEU A 270 -14.15 2.85 14.15
CA LEU A 270 -13.96 1.73 15.08
C LEU A 270 -12.67 1.85 15.91
N LEU A 271 -11.56 2.29 15.29
CA LEU A 271 -10.29 2.52 16.00
C LEU A 271 -10.44 3.60 17.07
N ARG A 272 -11.13 4.70 16.77
CA ARG A 272 -11.41 5.78 17.72
C ARG A 272 -12.29 5.32 18.87
N ALA A 273 -13.29 4.49 18.59
CA ALA A 273 -14.15 3.92 19.63
C ALA A 273 -13.39 3.11 20.68
N LYS A 274 -12.23 2.53 20.29
CA LYS A 274 -11.35 1.82 21.23
C LYS A 274 -10.53 2.74 22.16
N GLY A 275 -10.50 4.06 21.91
CA GLY A 275 -9.84 5.05 22.79
C GLY A 275 -8.32 4.88 22.96
N LYS A 276 -7.65 4.19 22.06
CA LYS A 276 -6.22 3.89 22.09
C LYS A 276 -5.51 4.51 20.90
N PRO A 277 -4.19 4.75 20.97
CA PRO A 277 -3.41 5.00 19.77
C PRO A 277 -3.56 3.84 18.78
N PHE A 278 -3.42 4.11 17.48
CA PHE A 278 -3.69 3.09 16.48
C PHE A 278 -2.64 3.04 15.36
N PHE A 279 -2.51 1.87 14.75
CA PHE A 279 -1.87 1.67 13.46
C PHE A 279 -2.94 1.22 12.45
N LEU A 280 -3.02 1.93 11.32
CA LEU A 280 -3.91 1.63 10.21
C LEU A 280 -3.09 1.46 8.93
N MET A 281 -3.19 0.30 8.29
CA MET A 281 -2.74 0.12 6.91
C MET A 281 -3.92 0.29 5.96
N VAL A 282 -3.76 1.10 4.93
CA VAL A 282 -4.73 1.29 3.85
C VAL A 282 -4.05 0.97 2.53
N GLU A 283 -4.60 0.04 1.78
CA GLU A 283 -4.12 -0.31 0.44
C GLU A 283 -5.11 0.16 -0.62
N ALA A 284 -4.61 0.91 -1.60
CA ALA A 284 -5.24 1.12 -2.89
C ALA A 284 -4.60 0.13 -3.89
N ALA A 285 -5.20 -1.03 -4.05
CA ALA A 285 -4.68 -2.12 -4.88
C ALA A 285 -5.06 -2.00 -6.35
N LEU A 286 -6.13 -1.29 -6.65
CA LEU A 286 -6.71 -1.28 -7.99
C LEU A 286 -5.94 -0.47 -9.04
N PRO A 287 -5.08 0.52 -8.70
CA PRO A 287 -4.16 1.09 -9.69
C PRO A 287 -3.27 0.03 -10.34
N ASP A 288 -2.70 -0.91 -9.55
CA ASP A 288 -1.90 -2.03 -10.05
C ASP A 288 -2.68 -2.91 -11.02
N LYS A 289 -3.89 -3.33 -10.63
CA LYS A 289 -4.74 -4.18 -11.47
C LYS A 289 -5.08 -3.53 -12.80
N ALA A 290 -5.39 -2.24 -12.78
CA ALA A 290 -5.66 -1.46 -14.00
C ALA A 290 -4.40 -1.30 -14.88
N CYS A 291 -3.23 -1.18 -14.26
CA CYS A 291 -1.94 -1.13 -14.97
C CYS A 291 -1.58 -2.48 -15.60
N HIS A 292 -1.87 -3.60 -14.94
CA HIS A 292 -1.73 -4.93 -15.56
C HIS A 292 -2.64 -5.13 -16.79
N GLU A 293 -3.79 -4.47 -16.81
CA GLU A 293 -4.73 -4.48 -17.95
C GLU A 293 -4.36 -3.45 -19.03
N ASN A 294 -3.34 -2.62 -18.84
CA ASN A 294 -2.97 -1.48 -19.66
C ASN A 294 -4.16 -0.51 -19.91
N ASN A 295 -4.99 -0.33 -18.90
CA ASN A 295 -6.17 0.51 -18.96
C ASN A 295 -5.93 1.85 -18.27
N ALA A 296 -5.50 2.85 -19.04
CA ALA A 296 -5.15 4.17 -18.51
C ALA A 296 -6.33 4.86 -17.80
N LYS A 297 -7.56 4.72 -18.30
CA LYS A 297 -8.74 5.33 -17.67
C LYS A 297 -8.97 4.75 -16.29
N ARG A 298 -8.99 3.43 -16.16
CA ARG A 298 -9.14 2.75 -14.88
C ARG A 298 -8.01 3.15 -13.93
N ALA A 299 -6.75 3.05 -14.38
CA ALA A 299 -5.59 3.37 -13.54
C ALA A 299 -5.63 4.82 -13.01
N ILE A 300 -5.94 5.79 -13.87
CA ILE A 300 -6.09 7.20 -13.47
C ILE A 300 -7.20 7.37 -12.43
N PHE A 301 -8.35 6.75 -12.64
CA PHE A 301 -9.49 6.89 -11.73
C PHE A 301 -9.23 6.22 -10.37
N GLU A 302 -8.49 5.11 -10.33
CA GLU A 302 -8.11 4.49 -9.05
C GLU A 302 -7.09 5.32 -8.28
N VAL A 303 -6.17 6.04 -8.95
CA VAL A 303 -5.31 7.03 -8.28
C VAL A 303 -6.13 8.21 -7.74
N LEU A 304 -7.20 8.62 -8.42
CA LEU A 304 -8.10 9.68 -7.91
C LEU A 304 -8.93 9.19 -6.72
N GLU A 305 -9.29 7.91 -6.65
CA GLU A 305 -9.91 7.29 -5.47
C GLU A 305 -8.95 7.27 -4.27
N LEU A 306 -7.70 6.90 -4.50
CA LEU A 306 -6.64 7.02 -3.51
C LEU A 306 -6.49 8.46 -3.02
N ASP A 307 -6.44 9.43 -3.95
CA ASP A 307 -6.27 10.85 -3.61
C ASP A 307 -7.43 11.38 -2.76
N ALA A 308 -8.67 10.99 -3.07
CA ALA A 308 -9.84 11.31 -2.26
C ALA A 308 -9.76 10.70 -0.85
N THR A 309 -9.25 9.47 -0.74
CA THR A 309 -9.01 8.81 0.56
C THR A 309 -7.95 9.56 1.38
N LEU A 310 -6.86 9.97 0.73
CA LEU A 310 -5.81 10.76 1.38
C LEU A 310 -6.30 12.15 1.83
N ALA A 311 -7.13 12.80 1.01
CA ALA A 311 -7.77 14.07 1.38
C ALA A 311 -8.60 13.88 2.66
N TRP A 312 -9.46 12.86 2.69
CA TRP A 312 -10.30 12.56 3.84
C TRP A 312 -9.46 12.25 5.09
N LEU A 313 -8.43 11.41 4.98
CA LEU A 313 -7.55 11.06 6.10
C LEU A 313 -6.87 12.31 6.69
N ARG A 314 -6.36 13.20 5.83
CA ARG A 314 -5.70 14.44 6.27
C ARG A 314 -6.64 15.43 6.93
N GLU A 315 -7.88 15.52 6.47
CA GLU A 315 -8.91 16.41 7.01
C GLU A 315 -9.48 15.89 8.33
N ASN A 316 -9.60 14.58 8.46
CA ASN A 316 -10.30 13.97 9.59
C ASN A 316 -9.37 13.44 10.69
N LEU A 317 -8.09 13.20 10.41
CA LEU A 317 -7.13 12.78 11.43
C LEU A 317 -6.42 14.00 12.03
N GLY A 318 -6.23 13.96 13.35
CA GLY A 318 -5.58 15.06 14.08
C GLY A 318 -4.09 15.20 13.73
N SER A 319 -3.53 16.37 14.04
CA SER A 319 -2.11 16.69 13.77
C SER A 319 -1.10 15.79 14.49
N ASN A 320 -1.54 14.97 15.45
CA ASN A 320 -0.72 13.95 16.12
C ASN A 320 -0.78 12.59 15.43
N THR A 321 -1.42 12.48 14.26
CA THR A 321 -1.40 11.26 13.44
C THR A 321 -0.35 11.41 12.35
N LEU A 322 0.57 10.43 12.28
CA LEU A 322 1.54 10.33 11.19
C LEU A 322 0.90 9.61 10.01
N ILE A 323 0.85 10.24 8.85
CA ILE A 323 0.40 9.62 7.60
C ILE A 323 1.62 9.41 6.71
N LEU A 324 1.88 8.18 6.34
CA LEU A 324 2.92 7.75 5.40
C LEU A 324 2.24 7.23 4.15
N VAL A 325 2.67 7.71 2.99
CA VAL A 325 2.18 7.22 1.68
C VAL A 325 3.36 6.67 0.90
N THR A 326 3.23 5.46 0.39
CA THR A 326 4.25 4.81 -0.43
C THR A 326 3.60 4.01 -1.56
N THR A 327 4.40 3.68 -2.56
CA THR A 327 4.08 2.60 -3.50
C THR A 327 4.98 1.40 -3.20
N ASP A 328 4.56 0.23 -3.60
CA ASP A 328 5.34 -1.00 -3.50
C ASP A 328 6.21 -1.23 -4.73
N HIS A 329 5.72 -0.96 -5.91
CA HIS A 329 6.41 -0.97 -7.21
C HIS A 329 5.63 -0.14 -8.24
N ASN A 330 6.16 -0.03 -9.45
CA ASN A 330 5.45 0.40 -10.65
C ASN A 330 4.93 -0.83 -11.41
N THR A 331 3.82 -0.69 -12.14
CA THR A 331 3.23 -1.78 -12.93
C THR A 331 2.98 -1.36 -14.37
N GLY A 332 3.21 -2.30 -15.31
CA GLY A 332 2.96 -2.14 -16.73
C GLY A 332 3.91 -1.20 -17.47
N GLY A 333 4.82 -0.52 -16.78
CA GLY A 333 5.71 0.48 -17.39
C GLY A 333 4.95 1.64 -18.01
N PHE A 334 3.92 2.13 -17.29
CA PHE A 334 3.11 3.28 -17.72
C PHE A 334 3.97 4.50 -17.95
N SER A 335 3.81 5.14 -19.11
CA SER A 335 4.51 6.36 -19.48
C SER A 335 3.57 7.41 -20.04
N PHE A 336 3.83 8.67 -19.67
CA PHE A 336 3.14 9.84 -20.22
C PHE A 336 3.98 10.41 -21.36
N ASN A 337 3.45 10.37 -22.60
CA ASN A 337 4.21 10.66 -23.80
C ASN A 337 3.64 11.82 -24.59
N GLY A 338 4.48 12.36 -25.45
CA GLY A 338 4.10 13.27 -26.51
C GLY A 338 5.06 14.45 -26.64
N PRO A 339 5.40 14.84 -27.86
CA PRO A 339 6.30 15.97 -28.10
C PRO A 339 5.67 17.30 -27.71
N ILE A 340 4.34 17.41 -27.72
CA ILE A 340 3.60 18.60 -27.33
C ILE A 340 2.29 18.16 -26.70
N VAL A 341 2.21 18.18 -25.37
CA VAL A 341 0.95 18.04 -24.64
C VAL A 341 0.54 19.44 -24.17
N PRO A 342 -0.59 19.99 -24.67
CA PRO A 342 -1.02 21.31 -24.25
C PRO A 342 -1.25 21.38 -22.74
N LEU A 343 -0.71 22.38 -22.05
CA LEU A 343 -0.86 22.57 -20.60
C LEU A 343 -2.33 22.60 -20.12
N ARG A 344 -3.25 22.91 -21.02
CA ARG A 344 -4.69 23.00 -20.70
C ARG A 344 -5.45 21.71 -20.98
N LEU A 345 -4.77 20.63 -21.40
CA LEU A 345 -5.42 19.35 -21.68
C LEU A 345 -5.88 18.70 -20.37
N ARG A 346 -7.15 18.36 -20.29
CA ARG A 346 -7.79 17.77 -19.11
C ARG A 346 -8.85 16.74 -19.49
N GLY A 347 -9.23 15.92 -18.50
CA GLY A 347 -10.37 15.02 -18.62
C GLY A 347 -10.23 14.02 -19.77
N GLU A 348 -11.35 13.65 -20.37
CA GLU A 348 -11.43 12.60 -21.38
C GLU A 348 -10.55 12.87 -22.62
N THR A 349 -10.24 14.13 -22.94
CA THR A 349 -9.35 14.45 -24.08
C THR A 349 -7.93 13.93 -23.84
N LEU A 350 -7.49 13.82 -22.61
CA LEU A 350 -6.18 13.27 -22.25
C LEU A 350 -6.09 11.76 -22.50
N LEU A 351 -7.23 11.05 -22.52
CA LEU A 351 -7.29 9.61 -22.81
C LEU A 351 -7.22 9.30 -24.33
N GLY A 352 -7.21 10.33 -25.17
CA GLY A 352 -7.16 10.21 -26.62
C GLY A 352 -5.74 10.15 -27.18
N ARG A 353 -5.65 10.63 -28.42
CA ARG A 353 -4.40 10.72 -29.17
C ARG A 353 -4.06 12.17 -29.46
N ASN A 354 -2.77 12.47 -29.53
CA ASN A 354 -2.28 13.76 -29.99
C ASN A 354 -2.74 13.99 -31.45
N PRO A 355 -3.53 15.04 -31.73
CA PRO A 355 -4.09 15.26 -33.05
C PRO A 355 -3.04 15.55 -34.13
N LEU A 356 -1.83 15.99 -33.75
CA LEU A 356 -0.75 16.29 -34.68
C LEU A 356 0.09 15.06 -35.03
N THR A 357 0.26 14.14 -34.10
CA THR A 357 1.15 12.97 -34.25
C THR A 357 0.40 11.66 -34.36
N GLY A 358 -0.88 11.62 -33.98
CA GLY A 358 -1.69 10.39 -33.93
C GLY A 358 -1.27 9.43 -32.76
N ILE A 359 -0.23 9.79 -32.01
CA ILE A 359 0.29 8.96 -30.90
C ILE A 359 -0.58 9.16 -29.65
N SER A 360 -0.85 8.06 -28.92
CA SER A 360 -1.50 8.14 -27.60
C SER A 360 -0.66 8.95 -26.62
N TYR A 361 -1.32 9.72 -25.75
CA TYR A 361 -0.65 10.42 -24.65
C TYR A 361 -0.07 9.44 -23.63
N PHE A 362 -0.57 8.22 -23.57
CA PHE A 362 -0.09 7.16 -22.67
C PHE A 362 0.39 5.95 -23.45
N THR A 363 1.47 5.35 -22.99
CA THR A 363 1.99 4.06 -23.49
C THR A 363 2.35 3.14 -22.34
N TRP A 364 2.51 1.86 -22.66
CA TRP A 364 2.81 0.79 -21.74
C TRP A 364 4.02 0.02 -22.24
N ALA A 365 4.85 -0.45 -21.33
CA ALA A 365 6.02 -1.27 -21.68
C ALA A 365 5.72 -2.78 -21.65
N SER A 366 4.57 -3.20 -21.14
CA SER A 366 4.20 -4.62 -21.02
C SER A 366 2.68 -4.81 -20.99
N GLY A 367 2.20 -6.06 -21.11
CA GLY A 367 0.79 -6.43 -20.99
C GLY A 367 -0.03 -6.25 -22.29
N PRO A 368 -1.37 -6.41 -22.21
CA PRO A 368 -2.26 -6.21 -23.35
C PRO A 368 -2.15 -4.79 -23.91
N GLY A 369 -2.05 -4.65 -25.22
CA GLY A 369 -1.87 -3.34 -25.86
C GLY A 369 -0.42 -2.86 -25.94
N PHE A 370 0.54 -3.66 -25.48
CA PHE A 370 1.95 -3.42 -25.72
C PHE A 370 2.29 -3.56 -27.21
N ASP A 371 2.87 -2.50 -27.80
CA ASP A 371 3.28 -2.51 -29.20
C ASP A 371 4.64 -3.22 -29.36
N ARG A 372 4.57 -4.46 -29.83
CA ARG A 372 5.76 -5.29 -30.08
C ARG A 372 6.67 -4.75 -31.20
N GLU A 373 6.17 -3.91 -32.06
CA GLU A 373 6.99 -3.33 -33.16
C GLU A 373 7.96 -2.27 -32.63
N ILE A 374 7.59 -1.50 -31.61
CA ILE A 374 8.46 -0.50 -31.00
C ILE A 374 9.64 -1.16 -30.28
N THR A 375 9.45 -2.33 -29.70
CA THR A 375 10.50 -3.04 -28.95
C THR A 375 11.52 -3.75 -29.85
N ARG A 376 11.13 -4.16 -31.06
CA ARG A 376 12.05 -4.84 -32.01
C ARG A 376 13.07 -3.92 -32.64
N THR A 377 12.85 -2.62 -32.64
CA THR A 377 13.63 -1.68 -33.44
C THR A 377 14.81 -1.07 -32.70
N ARG A 378 15.03 -1.35 -31.39
CA ARG A 378 16.14 -0.73 -30.63
C ARG A 378 16.71 -1.63 -29.54
N ILE A 379 17.18 -2.82 -29.88
CA ILE A 379 18.39 -3.33 -29.23
C ILE A 379 19.53 -2.91 -30.14
N ILE A 380 20.05 -1.71 -29.94
CA ILE A 380 21.34 -1.33 -30.46
C ILE A 380 22.33 -2.05 -29.56
N THR A 381 22.87 -3.16 -30.04
CA THR A 381 24.11 -3.75 -29.51
C THR A 381 25.22 -2.81 -29.91
N GLU A 382 25.72 -1.98 -29.01
CA GLU A 382 27.09 -1.48 -29.05
C GLU A 382 28.01 -2.45 -28.30
#